data_f53ff01c7051262eb002770e1311cf4c
#
_entry.id   f53ff01c7051262eb002770e1311cf4c
#
_cell.length_a   1.000
_cell.length_b   1.000
_cell.length_c   1.000
_cell.angle_alpha   90.00
_cell.angle_beta   90.00
_cell.angle_gamma   90.00
#
_symmetry.space_group_name_H-M   'P 1'
#
loop_
_entity.id
_entity.type
_entity.pdbx_description
1 polymer ?
#
loop_
_entity_poly.entity_id
_entity_poly.type
_entity_poly.pdbx_seq_one_letter_code
_entity_poly.pdbx_strand_id
1 'polypeptide(L)'
;MDFFRKNISYLYETGKIEEDLHQQFSENQHPELNSILLISDIAGITTDNLLKQDLRAQAAVPSDLRLIIFDIDGVMTDGGMFYTESGDEFKKFNAKDGLAIRMLNHAGFETGIISHGININMIKKRADLLYIKHVYCGVEPKSEVLMRWCDALEITPQQVAFIGDDVNDLSIINIVGFSACPADALPAVKNAVNVVLSRKGGDACVREWIDNYLLKSGI
;
A
#
# COMPACT_ATOMS: atom_id res chain seq x y z
N MET A 1 -4.79 -15.98 -0.71
CA MET A 1 -3.71 -15.82 -1.71
C MET A 1 -2.59 -16.76 -1.32
N ASP A 2 -2.10 -17.56 -2.24
CA ASP A 2 -1.05 -18.53 -1.95
C ASP A 2 0.33 -17.85 -1.98
N PHE A 3 0.73 -17.26 -0.87
CA PHE A 3 2.04 -16.62 -0.75
C PHE A 3 3.18 -17.62 -0.81
N PHE A 4 2.99 -18.84 -0.32
CA PHE A 4 4.04 -19.85 -0.30
C PHE A 4 4.64 -20.05 -1.70
N ARG A 5 3.81 -20.37 -2.71
CA ARG A 5 4.30 -20.61 -4.09
C ARG A 5 4.92 -19.36 -4.72
N LYS A 6 4.32 -18.20 -4.52
CA LYS A 6 4.88 -16.95 -5.01
C LYS A 6 6.27 -16.70 -4.42
N ASN A 7 6.41 -16.95 -3.14
CA ASN A 7 7.66 -16.76 -2.43
C ASN A 7 8.71 -17.80 -2.84
N ILE A 8 8.33 -19.07 -3.10
CA ILE A 8 9.24 -20.07 -3.65
C ILE A 8 9.83 -19.60 -4.98
N SER A 9 8.99 -19.12 -5.91
CA SER A 9 9.48 -18.60 -7.20
C SER A 9 10.39 -17.38 -7.01
N TYR A 10 10.04 -16.46 -6.13
CA TYR A 10 10.86 -15.29 -5.81
C TYR A 10 12.20 -15.66 -5.19
N LEU A 11 12.22 -16.60 -4.25
CA LEU A 11 13.46 -17.08 -3.58
C LEU A 11 14.40 -17.77 -4.57
N TYR A 12 13.87 -18.52 -5.53
CA TYR A 12 14.65 -19.11 -6.62
C TYR A 12 15.23 -18.03 -7.55
N GLU A 13 14.41 -17.10 -8.04
CA GLU A 13 14.85 -16.00 -8.90
C GLU A 13 15.95 -15.13 -8.26
N THR A 14 15.94 -15.02 -6.95
CA THR A 14 16.93 -14.24 -6.18
C THR A 14 18.12 -15.08 -5.70
N GLY A 15 18.20 -16.35 -6.08
CA GLY A 15 19.28 -17.26 -5.71
C GLY A 15 19.32 -17.65 -4.23
N LYS A 16 18.20 -17.51 -3.53
CA LYS A 16 18.06 -17.90 -2.12
C LYS A 16 17.79 -19.38 -1.92
N ILE A 17 17.24 -20.06 -2.93
CA ILE A 17 17.06 -21.52 -2.99
C ILE A 17 17.51 -22.04 -4.34
N GLU A 18 17.92 -23.30 -4.39
CA GLU A 18 18.35 -23.98 -5.63
C GLU A 18 17.17 -24.49 -6.44
N GLU A 19 17.44 -24.86 -7.71
CA GLU A 19 16.45 -25.30 -8.68
C GLU A 19 15.68 -26.54 -8.22
N ASP A 20 16.33 -27.51 -7.58
CA ASP A 20 15.70 -28.72 -7.07
C ASP A 20 14.59 -28.41 -6.06
N LEU A 21 14.83 -27.48 -5.13
CA LEU A 21 13.82 -27.03 -4.18
C LEU A 21 12.71 -26.24 -4.87
N HIS A 22 13.04 -25.42 -5.85
CA HIS A 22 12.04 -24.73 -6.64
C HIS A 22 11.10 -25.71 -7.36
N GLN A 23 11.64 -26.68 -8.09
CA GLN A 23 10.85 -27.71 -8.78
C GLN A 23 9.98 -28.52 -7.82
N GLN A 24 10.52 -28.90 -6.67
CA GLN A 24 9.80 -29.68 -5.66
C GLN A 24 8.61 -28.93 -5.06
N PHE A 25 8.69 -27.61 -4.86
CA PHE A 25 7.72 -26.84 -4.08
C PHE A 25 6.91 -25.81 -4.86
N SER A 26 7.29 -25.45 -6.08
CA SER A 26 6.58 -24.45 -6.89
C SER A 26 5.12 -24.83 -7.20
N GLU A 27 4.81 -26.12 -7.32
CA GLU A 27 3.46 -26.63 -7.58
C GLU A 27 2.76 -27.18 -6.32
N ASN A 28 3.45 -27.26 -5.19
CA ASN A 28 2.90 -27.85 -3.95
C ASN A 28 1.88 -26.91 -3.30
N GLN A 29 0.61 -27.33 -3.28
CA GLN A 29 -0.49 -26.56 -2.67
C GLN A 29 -0.52 -26.67 -1.14
N HIS A 30 0.00 -27.75 -0.60
CA HIS A 30 -0.06 -28.10 0.83
C HIS A 30 1.31 -28.59 1.30
N PRO A 31 2.31 -27.68 1.46
CA PRO A 31 3.63 -28.08 1.89
C PRO A 31 3.58 -28.65 3.32
N GLU A 32 4.33 -29.70 3.55
CA GLU A 32 4.52 -30.25 4.89
C GLU A 32 5.30 -29.26 5.78
N LEU A 33 5.09 -29.35 7.10
CA LEU A 33 5.74 -28.45 8.06
C LEU A 33 7.28 -28.52 7.96
N ASN A 34 7.85 -29.70 7.79
CA ASN A 34 9.30 -29.88 7.64
C ASN A 34 9.85 -29.16 6.40
N SER A 35 9.10 -29.15 5.30
CA SER A 35 9.47 -28.44 4.09
C SER A 35 9.46 -26.92 4.29
N ILE A 36 8.46 -26.41 5.00
CA ILE A 36 8.36 -24.99 5.34
C ILE A 36 9.53 -24.55 6.21
N LEU A 37 9.85 -25.34 7.24
CA LEU A 37 10.99 -25.08 8.13
C LEU A 37 12.31 -25.10 7.36
N LEU A 38 12.53 -26.12 6.52
CA LEU A 38 13.74 -26.25 5.71
C LEU A 38 13.96 -25.03 4.80
N ILE A 39 12.92 -24.59 4.08
CA ILE A 39 13.01 -23.43 3.18
C ILE A 39 13.25 -22.15 3.98
N SER A 40 12.58 -22.00 5.11
CA SER A 40 12.76 -20.84 6.00
C SER A 40 14.21 -20.72 6.46
N ASP A 41 14.81 -21.85 6.89
CA ASP A 41 16.20 -21.90 7.36
C ASP A 41 17.19 -21.61 6.22
N ILE A 42 17.02 -22.24 5.05
CA ILE A 42 17.89 -22.02 3.89
C ILE A 42 17.84 -20.57 3.42
N ALA A 43 16.63 -20.00 3.30
CA ALA A 43 16.44 -18.65 2.83
C ALA A 43 16.72 -17.57 3.88
N GLY A 44 16.90 -17.94 5.15
CA GLY A 44 17.12 -17.03 6.27
C GLY A 44 15.91 -16.12 6.56
N ILE A 45 14.70 -16.66 6.42
CA ILE A 45 13.44 -15.94 6.64
C ILE A 45 12.56 -16.68 7.65
N THR A 46 11.62 -16.00 8.27
CA THR A 46 10.67 -16.66 9.18
C THR A 46 9.61 -17.44 8.41
N THR A 47 9.08 -18.51 9.01
CA THR A 47 7.96 -19.29 8.45
C THR A 47 6.74 -18.41 8.25
N ASP A 48 6.51 -17.44 9.11
CA ASP A 48 5.40 -16.47 8.99
C ASP A 48 5.55 -15.59 7.74
N ASN A 49 6.75 -15.08 7.48
CA ASN A 49 7.04 -14.32 6.27
C ASN A 49 6.86 -15.18 5.02
N LEU A 50 7.35 -16.43 5.04
CA LEU A 50 7.19 -17.34 3.90
C LEU A 50 5.73 -17.63 3.56
N LEU A 51 4.86 -17.75 4.57
CA LEU A 51 3.47 -18.19 4.41
C LEU A 51 2.46 -17.04 4.27
N LYS A 52 2.73 -15.89 4.88
CA LYS A 52 1.73 -14.82 5.06
C LYS A 52 2.11 -13.49 4.41
N GLN A 53 3.34 -13.33 3.95
CA GLN A 53 3.84 -12.10 3.38
C GLN A 53 4.21 -12.28 1.91
N ASP A 54 4.04 -11.24 1.10
CA ASP A 54 4.57 -11.19 -0.26
C ASP A 54 6.01 -10.66 -0.21
N LEU A 55 6.98 -11.60 -0.25
CA LEU A 55 8.41 -11.26 -0.12
C LEU A 55 8.92 -10.39 -1.26
N ARG A 56 8.41 -10.60 -2.49
CA ARG A 56 8.76 -9.79 -3.65
C ARG A 56 8.31 -8.35 -3.46
N ALA A 57 7.06 -8.18 -3.04
CA ALA A 57 6.50 -6.86 -2.77
C ALA A 57 7.20 -6.16 -1.60
N GLN A 58 7.55 -6.89 -0.54
CA GLN A 58 8.33 -6.33 0.57
C GLN A 58 9.74 -5.87 0.13
N ALA A 59 10.38 -6.63 -0.76
CA ALA A 59 11.70 -6.27 -1.30
C ALA A 59 11.65 -5.07 -2.26
N ALA A 60 10.47 -4.80 -2.85
CA ALA A 60 10.27 -3.64 -3.71
C ALA A 60 10.09 -2.32 -2.92
N VAL A 61 9.91 -2.36 -1.61
CA VAL A 61 9.76 -1.15 -0.79
C VAL A 61 11.11 -0.43 -0.69
N PRO A 62 11.23 0.80 -1.19
CA PRO A 62 12.46 1.58 -1.06
C PRO A 62 12.84 1.79 0.41
N SER A 63 14.12 1.63 0.72
CA SER A 63 14.62 1.78 2.10
C SER A 63 14.67 3.24 2.58
N ASP A 64 14.58 4.19 1.65
CA ASP A 64 14.66 5.64 1.87
C ASP A 64 13.32 6.35 1.63
N LEU A 65 12.19 5.64 1.80
CA LEU A 65 10.85 6.25 1.75
C LEU A 65 10.73 7.42 2.74
N ARG A 66 10.16 8.52 2.27
CA ARG A 66 9.98 9.76 3.04
C ARG A 66 8.53 10.20 3.13
N LEU A 67 7.76 10.06 2.04
CA LEU A 67 6.38 10.55 1.94
C LEU A 67 5.43 9.41 1.57
N ILE A 68 4.35 9.28 2.34
CA ILE A 68 3.30 8.28 2.12
C ILE A 68 2.00 9.01 1.79
N ILE A 69 1.44 8.73 0.62
CA ILE A 69 0.26 9.45 0.10
C ILE A 69 -0.92 8.50 -0.05
N PHE A 70 -2.09 8.98 0.35
CA PHE A 70 -3.35 8.24 0.29
C PHE A 70 -4.34 8.95 -0.64
N ASP A 71 -5.02 8.18 -1.48
CA ASP A 71 -6.30 8.61 -2.03
C ASP A 71 -7.41 8.46 -0.98
N ILE A 72 -8.56 9.06 -1.22
CA ILE A 72 -9.72 9.03 -0.32
C ILE A 72 -10.78 8.04 -0.79
N ASP A 73 -11.37 8.31 -1.96
CA ASP A 73 -12.55 7.58 -2.42
C ASP A 73 -12.11 6.23 -3.03
N GLY A 74 -12.67 5.14 -2.52
CA GLY A 74 -12.24 3.79 -2.89
C GLY A 74 -10.99 3.29 -2.17
N VAL A 75 -10.31 4.12 -1.34
CA VAL A 75 -9.13 3.74 -0.53
C VAL A 75 -9.41 3.92 0.95
N MET A 76 -9.44 5.16 1.45
CA MET A 76 -9.76 5.47 2.85
C MET A 76 -11.25 5.31 3.15
N THR A 77 -12.08 5.30 2.12
CA THR A 77 -13.52 5.00 2.13
C THR A 77 -13.83 3.85 1.18
N ASP A 78 -15.06 3.37 1.18
CA ASP A 78 -15.56 2.35 0.25
C ASP A 78 -15.98 2.92 -1.12
N GLY A 79 -15.68 4.21 -1.40
CA GLY A 79 -16.09 4.91 -2.61
C GLY A 79 -17.58 5.30 -2.65
N GLY A 80 -18.37 4.87 -1.68
CA GLY A 80 -19.79 5.25 -1.55
C GLY A 80 -19.96 6.71 -1.17
N MET A 81 -20.86 7.40 -1.87
CA MET A 81 -21.17 8.81 -1.62
C MET A 81 -22.55 8.95 -0.98
N PHE A 82 -22.61 9.63 0.16
CA PHE A 82 -23.86 9.94 0.86
C PHE A 82 -24.14 11.43 0.75
N TYR A 83 -25.33 11.78 0.26
CA TYR A 83 -25.78 13.16 0.16
C TYR A 83 -27.06 13.37 0.95
N THR A 84 -27.17 14.54 1.58
CA THR A 84 -28.45 15.04 2.11
C THR A 84 -29.27 15.70 1.01
N GLU A 85 -30.53 15.98 1.27
CA GLU A 85 -31.40 16.78 0.38
C GLU A 85 -30.86 18.21 0.18
N SER A 86 -30.11 18.74 1.16
CA SER A 86 -29.44 20.04 1.06
C SER A 86 -28.15 20.01 0.23
N GLY A 87 -27.69 18.80 -0.19
CA GLY A 87 -26.47 18.63 -0.98
C GLY A 87 -25.21 18.49 -0.13
N ASP A 88 -25.32 18.36 1.19
CA ASP A 88 -24.17 18.09 2.04
C ASP A 88 -23.71 16.63 1.83
N GLU A 89 -22.39 16.46 1.68
CA GLU A 89 -21.75 15.17 1.53
C GLU A 89 -21.14 14.71 2.86
N PHE A 90 -21.24 13.42 3.18
CA PHE A 90 -20.49 12.79 4.27
C PHE A 90 -19.90 11.45 3.86
N LYS A 91 -18.75 11.12 4.44
CA LYS A 91 -17.98 9.91 4.15
C LYS A 91 -17.75 9.08 5.40
N LYS A 92 -17.75 7.76 5.21
CA LYS A 92 -17.42 6.79 6.26
C LYS A 92 -15.95 6.40 6.17
N PHE A 93 -15.16 6.75 7.20
CA PHE A 93 -13.75 6.36 7.33
C PHE A 93 -13.59 5.19 8.30
N ASN A 94 -12.54 4.39 8.09
CA ASN A 94 -12.19 3.29 8.98
C ASN A 94 -11.27 3.77 10.12
N ALA A 95 -11.60 3.37 11.36
CA ALA A 95 -10.82 3.76 12.53
C ALA A 95 -9.44 3.08 12.57
N LYS A 96 -9.32 1.84 12.04
CA LYS A 96 -8.06 1.10 11.98
C LYS A 96 -7.06 1.78 11.05
N ASP A 97 -7.52 2.26 9.88
CA ASP A 97 -6.71 3.04 8.94
C ASP A 97 -6.21 4.33 9.60
N GLY A 98 -7.10 5.03 10.30
CA GLY A 98 -6.72 6.25 11.01
C GLY A 98 -5.64 6.03 12.07
N LEU A 99 -5.71 4.93 12.81
CA LEU A 99 -4.67 4.59 13.79
C LEU A 99 -3.33 4.29 13.09
N ALA A 100 -3.34 3.51 12.00
CA ALA A 100 -2.14 3.17 11.26
C ALA A 100 -1.44 4.40 10.66
N ILE A 101 -2.20 5.33 10.09
CA ILE A 101 -1.65 6.59 9.57
C ILE A 101 -0.98 7.40 10.69
N ARG A 102 -1.58 7.46 11.88
CA ARG A 102 -0.96 8.11 13.04
C ARG A 102 0.34 7.41 13.46
N MET A 103 0.41 6.07 13.37
CA MET A 103 1.64 5.32 13.65
C MET A 103 2.74 5.67 12.63
N LEU A 104 2.44 5.83 11.33
CA LEU A 104 3.40 6.32 10.34
C LEU A 104 3.97 7.70 10.70
N ASN A 105 3.10 8.64 11.08
CA ASN A 105 3.54 9.97 11.50
C ASN A 105 4.46 9.91 12.74
N HIS A 106 4.15 9.04 13.72
CA HIS A 106 5.02 8.82 14.88
C HIS A 106 6.36 8.16 14.52
N ALA A 107 6.39 7.33 13.47
CA ALA A 107 7.61 6.72 12.94
C ALA A 107 8.48 7.69 12.11
N GLY A 108 8.03 8.95 11.92
CA GLY A 108 8.79 9.99 11.26
C GLY A 108 8.53 10.12 9.74
N PHE A 109 7.57 9.41 9.19
CA PHE A 109 7.15 9.61 7.80
C PHE A 109 6.36 10.90 7.62
N GLU A 110 6.60 11.60 6.51
CA GLU A 110 5.65 12.60 6.02
C GLU A 110 4.43 11.89 5.42
N THR A 111 3.24 12.45 5.64
CA THR A 111 2.01 11.86 5.08
C THR A 111 1.19 12.89 4.33
N GLY A 112 0.51 12.44 3.26
CA GLY A 112 -0.29 13.30 2.40
C GLY A 112 -1.59 12.65 1.93
N ILE A 113 -2.53 13.48 1.52
CA ILE A 113 -3.75 13.11 0.81
C ILE A 113 -3.80 13.85 -0.52
N ILE A 114 -3.97 13.12 -1.61
CA ILE A 114 -4.28 13.70 -2.93
C ILE A 114 -5.58 13.07 -3.42
N SER A 115 -6.66 13.87 -3.47
CA SER A 115 -8.00 13.43 -3.87
C SER A 115 -8.58 14.34 -4.96
N HIS A 116 -9.36 13.77 -5.86
CA HIS A 116 -10.16 14.52 -6.84
C HIS A 116 -11.55 14.94 -6.32
N GLY A 117 -11.80 14.81 -5.02
CA GLY A 117 -13.04 15.26 -4.38
C GLY A 117 -13.25 16.77 -4.48
N ILE A 118 -14.47 17.21 -4.17
CA ILE A 118 -14.86 18.64 -4.21
C ILE A 118 -14.83 19.23 -2.78
N ASN A 119 -15.08 18.41 -1.76
CA ASN A 119 -15.29 18.89 -0.40
C ASN A 119 -14.00 18.91 0.43
N ILE A 120 -13.13 19.89 0.14
CA ILE A 120 -11.83 20.06 0.81
C ILE A 120 -11.95 20.21 2.33
N ASN A 121 -13.01 20.84 2.85
CA ASN A 121 -13.14 21.10 4.29
C ASN A 121 -13.28 19.80 5.12
N MET A 122 -14.06 18.85 4.63
CA MET A 122 -14.20 17.54 5.27
C MET A 122 -12.89 16.76 5.27
N ILE A 123 -12.19 16.77 4.13
CA ILE A 123 -10.89 16.10 3.97
C ILE A 123 -9.84 16.72 4.90
N LYS A 124 -9.76 18.07 4.97
CA LYS A 124 -8.86 18.76 5.90
C LYS A 124 -9.13 18.41 7.36
N LYS A 125 -10.40 18.42 7.78
CA LYS A 125 -10.75 18.01 9.16
C LYS A 125 -10.31 16.58 9.47
N ARG A 126 -10.45 15.65 8.49
CA ARG A 126 -9.98 14.29 8.66
C ARG A 126 -8.47 14.23 8.72
N ALA A 127 -7.76 14.94 7.87
CA ALA A 127 -6.31 15.04 7.84
C ALA A 127 -5.76 15.59 9.18
N ASP A 128 -6.34 16.65 9.70
CA ASP A 128 -5.96 17.25 11.00
C ASP A 128 -6.04 16.24 12.14
N LEU A 129 -7.13 15.46 12.21
CA LEU A 129 -7.32 14.40 13.21
C LEU A 129 -6.28 13.28 13.11
N LEU A 130 -5.70 13.09 11.93
CA LEU A 130 -4.70 12.05 11.64
C LEU A 130 -3.26 12.59 11.63
N TYR A 131 -3.08 13.90 11.83
CA TYR A 131 -1.79 14.62 11.72
C TYR A 131 -1.17 14.53 10.33
N ILE A 132 -1.99 14.43 9.27
CA ILE A 132 -1.54 14.47 7.90
C ILE A 132 -1.26 15.92 7.50
N LYS A 133 -0.04 16.23 7.06
CA LYS A 133 0.40 17.60 6.81
C LYS A 133 0.08 18.10 5.40
N HIS A 134 0.15 17.20 4.41
CA HIS A 134 0.01 17.55 3.01
C HIS A 134 -1.39 17.16 2.52
N VAL A 135 -2.19 18.13 2.10
CA VAL A 135 -3.57 17.88 1.65
C VAL A 135 -3.85 18.63 0.37
N TYR A 136 -4.17 17.88 -0.67
CA TYR A 136 -4.71 18.41 -1.91
C TYR A 136 -6.07 17.77 -2.20
N CYS A 137 -7.01 18.60 -2.63
CA CYS A 137 -8.31 18.19 -3.11
C CYS A 137 -8.70 19.10 -4.28
N GLY A 138 -8.81 18.52 -5.48
CA GLY A 138 -9.07 19.31 -6.70
C GLY A 138 -8.92 18.48 -7.96
N VAL A 139 -8.87 19.15 -9.12
CA VAL A 139 -8.96 18.51 -10.44
C VAL A 139 -7.62 18.40 -11.19
N GLU A 140 -6.53 18.93 -10.61
CA GLU A 140 -5.22 18.82 -11.22
C GLU A 140 -4.74 17.37 -11.27
N PRO A 141 -3.96 16.97 -12.29
CA PRO A 141 -3.35 15.64 -12.32
C PRO A 141 -2.57 15.35 -11.03
N LYS A 142 -2.81 14.18 -10.41
CA LYS A 142 -2.19 13.82 -9.13
C LYS A 142 -0.65 13.82 -9.20
N SER A 143 -0.08 13.50 -10.36
CA SER A 143 1.37 13.57 -10.59
C SER A 143 1.94 14.99 -10.50
N GLU A 144 1.22 16.01 -10.97
CA GLU A 144 1.68 17.40 -10.88
C GLU A 144 1.67 17.90 -9.42
N VAL A 145 0.65 17.52 -8.67
CA VAL A 145 0.58 17.80 -7.22
C VAL A 145 1.75 17.15 -6.50
N LEU A 146 2.02 15.87 -6.80
CA LEU A 146 3.16 15.15 -6.24
C LEU A 146 4.48 15.87 -6.53
N MET A 147 4.73 16.24 -7.78
CA MET A 147 5.99 16.88 -8.16
C MET A 147 6.24 18.16 -7.37
N ARG A 148 5.21 19.01 -7.18
CA ARG A 148 5.32 20.20 -6.32
C ARG A 148 5.66 19.88 -4.87
N TRP A 149 5.11 18.76 -4.34
CA TRP A 149 5.45 18.33 -2.98
C TRP A 149 6.86 17.76 -2.90
N CYS A 150 7.30 17.00 -3.90
CA CYS A 150 8.66 16.51 -3.98
C CYS A 150 9.68 17.67 -3.98
N ASP A 151 9.45 18.69 -4.80
CA ASP A 151 10.30 19.87 -4.86
C ASP A 151 10.36 20.61 -3.50
N ALA A 152 9.21 20.79 -2.85
CA ALA A 152 9.11 21.49 -1.56
C ALA A 152 9.76 20.70 -0.39
N LEU A 153 9.78 19.38 -0.48
CA LEU A 153 10.36 18.48 0.54
C LEU A 153 11.80 18.06 0.22
N GLU A 154 12.33 18.48 -0.92
CA GLU A 154 13.65 18.09 -1.43
C GLU A 154 13.83 16.57 -1.50
N ILE A 155 12.81 15.87 -2.05
CA ILE A 155 12.78 14.42 -2.28
C ILE A 155 12.47 14.10 -3.74
N THR A 156 12.74 12.85 -4.13
CA THR A 156 12.36 12.35 -5.46
C THR A 156 11.07 11.54 -5.40
N PRO A 157 10.34 11.37 -6.50
CA PRO A 157 9.17 10.49 -6.56
C PRO A 157 9.47 9.04 -6.13
N GLN A 158 10.71 8.55 -6.30
CA GLN A 158 11.14 7.22 -5.87
C GLN A 158 11.15 7.05 -4.35
N GLN A 159 11.19 8.16 -3.60
CA GLN A 159 11.10 8.20 -2.13
C GLN A 159 9.66 8.35 -1.64
N VAL A 160 8.68 8.18 -2.54
CA VAL A 160 7.26 8.30 -2.24
C VAL A 160 6.55 6.96 -2.40
N ALA A 161 5.64 6.66 -1.48
CA ALA A 161 4.70 5.57 -1.62
C ALA A 161 3.27 6.11 -1.77
N PHE A 162 2.47 5.48 -2.63
CA PHE A 162 1.10 5.90 -2.94
C PHE A 162 0.13 4.72 -2.94
N ILE A 163 -1.07 4.92 -2.43
CA ILE A 163 -2.18 3.96 -2.54
C ILE A 163 -3.37 4.64 -3.24
N GLY A 164 -3.88 3.99 -4.30
CA GLY A 164 -5.01 4.45 -5.11
C GLY A 164 -5.80 3.28 -5.68
N ASP A 165 -6.96 3.54 -6.30
CA ASP A 165 -7.88 2.49 -6.77
C ASP A 165 -8.43 2.70 -8.19
N ASP A 166 -8.38 3.92 -8.74
CA ASP A 166 -9.02 4.25 -10.02
C ASP A 166 -7.99 4.79 -11.05
N VAL A 167 -8.43 4.91 -12.30
CA VAL A 167 -7.58 5.31 -13.45
C VAL A 167 -6.93 6.68 -13.31
N ASN A 168 -7.53 7.60 -12.56
CA ASN A 168 -6.97 8.92 -12.25
C ASN A 168 -5.72 8.83 -11.36
N ASP A 169 -5.46 7.67 -10.72
CA ASP A 169 -4.28 7.37 -9.93
C ASP A 169 -3.08 6.89 -10.76
N LEU A 170 -3.31 6.42 -11.98
CA LEU A 170 -2.25 5.86 -12.82
C LEU A 170 -1.11 6.85 -13.08
N SER A 171 -1.43 8.14 -13.15
CA SER A 171 -0.43 9.18 -13.38
C SER A 171 0.61 9.29 -12.24
N ILE A 172 0.19 9.06 -11.00
CA ILE A 172 1.08 9.08 -9.83
C ILE A 172 1.66 7.69 -9.56
N ILE A 173 0.90 6.61 -9.73
CA ILE A 173 1.34 5.22 -9.56
C ILE A 173 2.58 4.92 -10.42
N ASN A 174 2.62 5.42 -11.64
CA ASN A 174 3.69 5.14 -12.60
C ASN A 174 5.02 5.85 -12.28
N ILE A 175 5.06 6.79 -11.35
CA ILE A 175 6.25 7.59 -11.06
C ILE A 175 6.77 7.43 -9.63
N VAL A 176 5.95 6.93 -8.69
CA VAL A 176 6.38 6.71 -7.30
C VAL A 176 7.23 5.46 -7.14
N GLY A 177 8.06 5.42 -6.09
CA GLY A 177 8.93 4.29 -5.79
C GLY A 177 8.18 3.06 -5.30
N PHE A 178 7.01 3.23 -4.67
CA PHE A 178 6.20 2.10 -4.19
C PHE A 178 4.71 2.42 -4.26
N SER A 179 3.93 1.49 -4.80
CA SER A 179 2.48 1.69 -4.97
C SER A 179 1.67 0.47 -4.55
N ALA A 180 0.46 0.73 -4.07
CA ALA A 180 -0.51 -0.29 -3.70
C ALA A 180 -1.92 0.08 -4.16
N CYS A 181 -2.81 -0.92 -4.20
CA CYS A 181 -4.23 -0.69 -4.37
C CYS A 181 -5.08 -1.66 -3.54
N PRO A 182 -6.33 -1.29 -3.19
CA PRO A 182 -7.28 -2.20 -2.55
C PRO A 182 -7.67 -3.39 -3.42
N ALA A 183 -8.24 -4.43 -2.81
CA ALA A 183 -8.69 -5.64 -3.50
C ALA A 183 -9.77 -5.39 -4.58
N ASP A 184 -10.54 -4.34 -4.45
CA ASP A 184 -11.62 -3.94 -5.35
C ASP A 184 -11.25 -2.82 -6.32
N ALA A 185 -9.99 -2.38 -6.35
CA ALA A 185 -9.49 -1.43 -7.35
C ALA A 185 -9.73 -1.90 -8.80
N LEU A 186 -9.74 -0.97 -9.73
CA LEU A 186 -9.92 -1.28 -11.15
C LEU A 186 -8.80 -2.18 -11.70
N PRO A 187 -9.08 -3.07 -12.68
CA PRO A 187 -8.08 -3.97 -13.25
C PRO A 187 -6.84 -3.24 -13.78
N ALA A 188 -6.99 -2.06 -14.39
CA ALA A 188 -5.89 -1.27 -14.90
C ALA A 188 -4.93 -0.83 -13.78
N VAL A 189 -5.46 -0.46 -12.61
CA VAL A 189 -4.68 -0.09 -11.42
C VAL A 189 -3.99 -1.30 -10.82
N LYS A 190 -4.70 -2.43 -10.67
CA LYS A 190 -4.12 -3.68 -10.16
C LYS A 190 -2.92 -4.17 -10.96
N ASN A 191 -2.93 -3.93 -12.28
CA ASN A 191 -1.83 -4.32 -13.16
C ASN A 191 -0.63 -3.35 -13.11
N ALA A 192 -0.81 -2.16 -12.56
CA ALA A 192 0.21 -1.12 -12.52
C ALA A 192 0.93 -0.99 -11.18
N VAL A 193 0.33 -1.47 -10.08
CA VAL A 193 0.88 -1.32 -8.73
C VAL A 193 1.87 -2.43 -8.35
N ASN A 194 2.72 -2.14 -7.37
CA ASN A 194 3.61 -3.15 -6.78
C ASN A 194 2.82 -4.17 -5.93
N VAL A 195 1.73 -3.73 -5.29
CA VAL A 195 0.95 -4.57 -4.36
C VAL A 195 -0.55 -4.40 -4.56
N VAL A 196 -1.25 -5.52 -4.75
CA VAL A 196 -2.71 -5.60 -4.62
C VAL A 196 -3.03 -6.15 -3.23
N LEU A 197 -3.67 -5.35 -2.40
CA LEU A 197 -4.04 -5.72 -1.03
C LEU A 197 -5.17 -6.75 -1.00
N SER A 198 -5.33 -7.43 0.13
CA SER A 198 -6.41 -8.40 0.33
C SER A 198 -7.73 -7.75 0.76
N ARG A 199 -7.65 -6.57 1.40
CA ARG A 199 -8.81 -5.81 1.88
C ARG A 199 -9.29 -4.82 0.84
N LYS A 200 -10.60 -4.58 0.85
CA LYS A 200 -11.25 -3.57 0.01
C LYS A 200 -11.05 -2.16 0.56
N GLY A 201 -11.29 -1.17 -0.30
CA GLY A 201 -11.37 0.22 0.12
C GLY A 201 -12.34 0.43 1.28
N GLY A 202 -11.95 1.28 2.25
CA GLY A 202 -12.73 1.53 3.47
C GLY A 202 -12.82 0.37 4.46
N ASP A 203 -12.27 -0.81 4.15
CA ASP A 203 -12.24 -1.99 5.02
C ASP A 203 -10.86 -2.26 5.63
N ALA A 204 -10.20 -1.23 6.09
CA ALA A 204 -8.86 -1.29 6.68
C ALA A 204 -7.75 -1.75 5.68
N CYS A 205 -7.86 -1.44 4.41
CA CYS A 205 -6.82 -1.70 3.42
C CYS A 205 -5.57 -0.85 3.65
N VAL A 206 -5.73 0.40 4.10
CA VAL A 206 -4.61 1.27 4.46
C VAL A 206 -3.87 0.71 5.68
N ARG A 207 -4.61 0.17 6.66
CA ARG A 207 -4.03 -0.54 7.81
C ARG A 207 -3.20 -1.74 7.37
N GLU A 208 -3.75 -2.59 6.49
CA GLU A 208 -3.05 -3.75 5.93
C GLU A 208 -1.75 -3.33 5.23
N TRP A 209 -1.81 -2.29 4.39
CA TRP A 209 -0.64 -1.80 3.67
C TRP A 209 0.48 -1.31 4.60
N ILE A 210 0.10 -0.52 5.60
CA ILE A 210 1.05 0.05 6.56
C ILE A 210 1.73 -1.06 7.38
N ASP A 211 0.95 -1.98 7.94
CA ASP A 211 1.46 -3.03 8.82
C ASP A 211 2.37 -4.01 8.07
N ASN A 212 2.03 -4.36 6.82
CA ASN A 212 2.74 -5.40 6.10
C ASN A 212 3.95 -4.89 5.31
N TYR A 213 3.98 -3.60 4.93
CA TYR A 213 4.98 -3.08 4.00
C TYR A 213 5.73 -1.84 4.49
N LEU A 214 5.11 -0.92 5.20
CA LEU A 214 5.70 0.38 5.51
C LEU A 214 6.28 0.45 6.92
N LEU A 215 5.64 -0.12 7.91
CA LEU A 215 6.18 -0.26 9.26
C LEU A 215 6.77 -1.67 9.38
N LYS A 216 8.10 -1.79 9.30
CA LYS A 216 8.76 -3.08 9.56
C LYS A 216 8.37 -3.56 10.95
N SER A 217 7.88 -4.80 11.03
CA SER A 217 7.40 -5.45 12.24
C SER A 217 8.45 -5.37 13.36
N GLY A 218 8.25 -4.47 14.28
CA GLY A 218 9.13 -4.21 15.41
C GLY A 218 8.39 -3.51 16.56
N ILE A 219 7.03 -3.63 16.57
CA ILE A 219 6.20 -3.21 17.71
C ILE A 219 5.44 -4.41 18.23
#